data_edd07299c94da57f99906b27e8fc8454
#
_entry.id   edd07299c94da57f99906b27e8fc8454
#
_cell.length_a   1.000
_cell.length_b   1.000
_cell.length_c   1.000
_cell.angle_alpha   90.00
_cell.angle_beta   90.00
_cell.angle_gamma   90.00
#
_symmetry.space_group_name_H-M   'P 1'
#
loop_
_entity.id
_entity.type
_entity.pdbx_description
1 polymer ?
#
loop_
_entity_poly.entity_id
_entity_poly.type
_entity_poly.pdbx_seq_one_letter_code
_entity_poly.pdbx_strand_id
1 'polypeptide(L)'
;MSLSVILSLFLAHLGIGIALTLILVSREAGVKFFRFNAGLAAILIAIALAFRFDPALAAAEAALVIYWATIGRMFTRIRTAILAAAVGAGTIAIVLQALAVSASWTLPTRALTVASFLSSAGLLGGACTAMVLGHWYLILPSMQVSHLQAIVKVHIASMVVRIVVVAAAVFLAIATWRPGFGPSFRYYVTSVGGIFFWQRVLFGLAGPALLSYLTWETAKIRSTQSATGILYVDFFTVVVGEVLAKYILLATRVPV
;
A
#
# COMPACT_ATOMS: atom_id res chain seq x y z
N MET A 1 11.00 -18.00 -9.91
CA MET A 1 10.42 -16.70 -9.45
C MET A 1 11.56 -15.76 -9.12
N SER A 2 11.52 -14.52 -9.62
CA SER A 2 12.59 -13.54 -9.36
C SER A 2 12.19 -12.68 -8.16
N LEU A 3 13.01 -12.68 -7.12
CA LEU A 3 12.85 -11.80 -5.94
C LEU A 3 12.80 -10.32 -6.35
N SER A 4 13.52 -9.95 -7.40
CA SER A 4 13.52 -8.58 -7.93
C SER A 4 12.14 -8.10 -8.37
N VAL A 5 11.30 -8.98 -8.93
CA VAL A 5 9.92 -8.63 -9.31
C VAL A 5 9.06 -8.37 -8.07
N ILE A 6 9.18 -9.20 -7.04
CA ILE A 6 8.44 -9.01 -5.78
C ILE A 6 8.81 -7.67 -5.14
N LEU A 7 10.12 -7.40 -5.04
CA LEU A 7 10.64 -6.17 -4.44
C LEU A 7 10.25 -4.94 -5.26
N SER A 8 10.37 -4.99 -6.60
CA SER A 8 9.97 -3.89 -7.47
C SER A 8 8.49 -3.54 -7.29
N LEU A 9 7.59 -4.53 -7.34
CA LEU A 9 6.16 -4.32 -7.14
C LEU A 9 5.84 -3.78 -5.74
N PHE A 10 6.45 -4.36 -4.71
CA PHE A 10 6.23 -3.94 -3.33
C PHE A 10 6.66 -2.48 -3.11
N LEU A 11 7.88 -2.12 -3.52
CA LEU A 11 8.43 -0.79 -3.34
C LEU A 11 7.67 0.27 -4.17
N ALA A 12 7.27 -0.07 -5.40
CA ALA A 12 6.45 0.81 -6.23
C ALA A 12 5.08 1.07 -5.57
N HIS A 13 4.40 0.03 -5.07
CA HIS A 13 3.11 0.18 -4.39
C HIS A 13 3.24 1.01 -3.11
N LEU A 14 4.29 0.78 -2.31
CA LEU A 14 4.53 1.55 -1.09
C LEU A 14 4.81 3.03 -1.42
N GLY A 15 5.71 3.31 -2.37
CA GLY A 15 6.06 4.68 -2.74
C GLY A 15 4.89 5.46 -3.31
N ILE A 16 4.14 4.87 -4.26
CA ILE A 16 2.94 5.50 -4.83
C ILE A 16 1.84 5.64 -3.78
N GLY A 17 1.67 4.65 -2.92
CA GLY A 17 0.72 4.70 -1.81
C GLY A 17 1.00 5.84 -0.84
N ILE A 18 2.27 6.08 -0.47
CA ILE A 18 2.68 7.24 0.33
C ILE A 18 2.32 8.54 -0.39
N ALA A 19 2.66 8.67 -1.68
CA ALA A 19 2.34 9.85 -2.46
C ALA A 19 0.82 10.11 -2.52
N LEU A 20 0.00 9.06 -2.69
CA LEU A 20 -1.46 9.13 -2.67
C LEU A 20 -1.98 9.65 -1.33
N THR A 21 -1.50 9.10 -0.22
CA THR A 21 -1.97 9.49 1.12
C THR A 21 -1.54 10.89 1.52
N LEU A 22 -0.43 11.42 0.97
CA LEU A 22 -0.02 12.82 1.19
C LEU A 22 -1.08 13.85 0.72
N ILE A 23 -1.93 13.51 -0.26
CA ILE A 23 -3.05 14.38 -0.68
C ILE A 23 -4.05 14.57 0.45
N LEU A 24 -4.19 13.56 1.32
CA LEU A 24 -5.18 13.51 2.40
C LEU A 24 -4.65 14.07 3.73
N VAL A 25 -3.35 14.29 3.85
CA VAL A 25 -2.73 14.82 5.07
C VAL A 25 -2.97 16.34 5.16
N SER A 26 -3.35 16.82 6.36
CA SER A 26 -3.48 18.25 6.64
C SER A 26 -2.15 18.97 6.47
N ARG A 27 -2.22 20.20 5.92
CA ARG A 27 -1.05 21.09 5.77
C ARG A 27 -0.42 21.49 7.11
N GLU A 28 -1.15 21.34 8.22
CA GLU A 28 -0.66 21.60 9.59
C GLU A 28 0.50 20.66 9.98
N ALA A 29 0.65 19.49 9.34
CA ALA A 29 1.81 18.63 9.52
C ALA A 29 3.14 19.30 9.16
N GLY A 30 3.09 20.40 8.39
CA GLY A 30 4.21 21.27 8.09
C GLY A 30 5.12 20.78 6.97
N VAL A 31 5.96 21.68 6.49
CA VAL A 31 6.86 21.49 5.33
C VAL A 31 7.78 20.28 5.51
N LYS A 32 8.33 20.08 6.71
CA LYS A 32 9.26 19.00 7.02
C LYS A 32 8.61 17.62 6.86
N PHE A 33 7.37 17.45 7.30
CA PHE A 33 6.60 16.22 7.15
C PHE A 33 6.41 15.84 5.67
N PHE A 34 5.92 16.79 4.87
CA PHE A 34 5.70 16.54 3.44
C PHE A 34 7.00 16.25 2.70
N ARG A 35 8.09 16.98 3.04
CA ARG A 35 9.39 16.78 2.41
C ARG A 35 9.99 15.41 2.75
N PHE A 36 9.86 14.97 4.00
CA PHE A 36 10.31 13.65 4.41
C PHE A 36 9.55 12.54 3.67
N ASN A 37 8.21 12.56 3.70
CA ASN A 37 7.41 11.50 3.09
C ASN A 37 7.53 11.49 1.56
N ALA A 38 7.58 12.64 0.90
CA ALA A 38 7.80 12.71 -0.54
C ALA A 38 9.20 12.20 -0.93
N GLY A 39 10.23 12.52 -0.15
CA GLY A 39 11.58 11.99 -0.35
C GLY A 39 11.65 10.48 -0.13
N LEU A 40 11.00 9.97 0.93
CA LEU A 40 10.90 8.54 1.17
C LEU A 40 10.21 7.83 0.00
N ALA A 41 9.07 8.34 -0.47
CA ALA A 41 8.35 7.78 -1.60
C ALA A 41 9.21 7.75 -2.88
N ALA A 42 9.92 8.85 -3.17
CA ALA A 42 10.83 8.93 -4.31
C ALA A 42 11.98 7.90 -4.19
N ILE A 43 12.62 7.77 -3.05
CA ILE A 43 13.67 6.76 -2.84
C ILE A 43 13.14 5.34 -3.09
N LEU A 44 11.95 5.02 -2.58
CA LEU A 44 11.33 3.70 -2.75
C LEU A 44 11.03 3.41 -4.24
N ILE A 45 10.49 4.38 -4.97
CA ILE A 45 10.20 4.23 -6.41
C ILE A 45 11.51 4.13 -7.21
N ALA A 46 12.54 4.92 -6.89
CA ALA A 46 13.85 4.84 -7.54
C ALA A 46 14.48 3.45 -7.36
N ILE A 47 14.40 2.88 -6.15
CA ILE A 47 14.86 1.51 -5.90
C ILE A 47 14.02 0.49 -6.69
N ALA A 48 12.69 0.66 -6.77
CA ALA A 48 11.83 -0.20 -7.57
C ALA A 48 12.23 -0.19 -9.05
N LEU A 49 12.54 0.99 -9.60
CA LEU A 49 13.02 1.18 -10.98
C LEU A 49 14.40 0.55 -11.22
N ALA A 50 15.28 0.56 -10.21
CA ALA A 50 16.58 -0.10 -10.29
C ALA A 50 16.44 -1.63 -10.39
N PHE A 51 15.43 -2.23 -9.75
CA PHE A 51 15.14 -3.67 -9.91
C PHE A 51 14.48 -3.98 -11.24
N ARG A 52 13.56 -3.13 -11.69
CA ARG A 52 12.85 -3.29 -12.95
C ARG A 52 12.44 -1.93 -13.49
N PHE A 53 13.01 -1.54 -14.62
CA PHE A 53 12.63 -0.30 -15.29
C PHE A 53 11.23 -0.39 -15.87
N ASP A 54 10.41 0.65 -15.59
CA ASP A 54 9.04 0.82 -16.06
C ASP A 54 8.86 2.30 -16.44
N PRO A 55 8.58 2.63 -17.72
CA PRO A 55 8.48 4.03 -18.18
C PRO A 55 7.36 4.81 -17.48
N ALA A 56 6.21 4.18 -17.19
CA ALA A 56 5.11 4.84 -16.52
C ALA A 56 5.47 5.16 -15.06
N LEU A 57 6.16 4.23 -14.38
CA LEU A 57 6.66 4.44 -13.04
C LEU A 57 7.76 5.52 -13.02
N ALA A 58 8.62 5.58 -14.03
CA ALA A 58 9.66 6.62 -14.17
C ALA A 58 9.04 8.02 -14.36
N ALA A 59 7.92 8.13 -15.09
CA ALA A 59 7.18 9.39 -15.22
C ALA A 59 6.59 9.85 -13.88
N ALA A 60 6.03 8.90 -13.09
CA ALA A 60 5.54 9.17 -11.74
C ALA A 60 6.67 9.63 -10.80
N GLU A 61 7.83 8.97 -10.88
CA GLU A 61 9.02 9.33 -10.11
C GLU A 61 9.49 10.75 -10.44
N ALA A 62 9.63 11.09 -11.72
CA ALA A 62 10.04 12.42 -12.15
C ALA A 62 9.09 13.52 -11.59
N ALA A 63 7.78 13.30 -11.68
CA ALA A 63 6.79 14.23 -11.12
C ALA A 63 6.91 14.32 -9.58
N LEU A 64 7.17 13.22 -8.89
CA LEU A 64 7.32 13.19 -7.43
C LEU A 64 8.60 13.89 -6.98
N VAL A 65 9.72 13.74 -7.69
CA VAL A 65 10.97 14.46 -7.44
C VAL A 65 10.78 15.97 -7.64
N ILE A 66 10.07 16.39 -8.71
CA ILE A 66 9.70 17.79 -8.92
C ILE A 66 8.84 18.29 -7.76
N TYR A 67 7.83 17.51 -7.33
CA TYR A 67 7.02 17.84 -6.16
C TYR A 67 7.90 18.04 -4.92
N TRP A 68 8.78 17.09 -4.61
CA TRP A 68 9.70 17.16 -3.47
C TRP A 68 10.57 18.42 -3.49
N ALA A 69 11.12 18.75 -4.66
CA ALA A 69 11.96 19.95 -4.85
C ALA A 69 11.19 21.26 -4.67
N THR A 70 9.88 21.27 -4.90
CA THR A 70 9.02 22.47 -4.76
C THR A 70 8.46 22.65 -3.35
N ILE A 71 8.59 21.67 -2.45
CA ILE A 71 8.09 21.75 -1.07
C ILE A 71 8.86 22.84 -0.31
N GLY A 72 8.12 23.78 0.29
CA GLY A 72 8.69 24.92 1.03
C GLY A 72 8.95 26.16 0.18
N ARG A 73 8.74 26.14 -1.14
CA ARG A 73 8.84 27.27 -2.06
C ARG A 73 7.46 27.92 -2.33
N MET A 74 7.42 29.13 -2.90
CA MET A 74 6.23 29.99 -2.99
C MET A 74 5.02 29.45 -3.80
N PHE A 75 5.13 28.35 -4.54
CA PHE A 75 4.10 27.90 -5.49
C PHE A 75 3.11 26.87 -4.93
N THR A 76 2.25 27.23 -3.98
CA THR A 76 1.33 26.29 -3.29
C THR A 76 0.30 25.62 -4.20
N ARG A 77 -0.26 26.35 -5.20
CA ARG A 77 -1.27 25.81 -6.13
C ARG A 77 -0.64 24.82 -7.12
N ILE A 78 0.51 25.17 -7.71
CA ILE A 78 1.24 24.33 -8.67
C ILE A 78 1.71 23.05 -7.99
N ARG A 79 2.15 23.12 -6.74
CA ARG A 79 2.59 21.97 -5.95
C ARG A 79 1.49 20.90 -5.80
N THR A 80 0.26 21.29 -5.53
CA THR A 80 -0.86 20.34 -5.43
C THR A 80 -1.14 19.66 -6.77
N ALA A 81 -1.06 20.42 -7.88
CA ALA A 81 -1.24 19.87 -9.22
C ALA A 81 -0.11 18.88 -9.59
N ILE A 82 1.15 19.19 -9.22
CA ILE A 82 2.29 18.28 -9.45
C ILE A 82 2.12 16.99 -8.64
N LEU A 83 1.71 17.07 -7.36
CA LEU A 83 1.44 15.86 -6.57
C LEU A 83 0.30 15.04 -7.17
N ALA A 84 -0.78 15.69 -7.62
CA ALA A 84 -1.89 15.00 -8.28
C ALA A 84 -1.44 14.33 -9.59
N ALA A 85 -0.57 14.98 -10.38
CA ALA A 85 0.02 14.40 -11.58
C ALA A 85 0.91 13.19 -11.26
N ALA A 86 1.76 13.28 -10.21
CA ALA A 86 2.60 12.17 -9.77
C ALA A 86 1.76 10.96 -9.33
N VAL A 87 0.71 11.20 -8.56
CA VAL A 87 -0.24 10.15 -8.11
C VAL A 87 -1.01 9.56 -9.29
N GLY A 88 -1.48 10.39 -10.23
CA GLY A 88 -2.15 9.93 -11.44
C GLY A 88 -1.27 9.04 -12.31
N ALA A 89 -0.03 9.48 -12.59
CA ALA A 89 0.95 8.69 -13.33
C ALA A 89 1.31 7.39 -12.59
N GLY A 90 1.49 7.46 -11.26
CA GLY A 90 1.75 6.30 -10.41
C GLY A 90 0.59 5.29 -10.41
N THR A 91 -0.64 5.76 -10.34
CA THR A 91 -1.84 4.91 -10.43
C THR A 91 -1.90 4.20 -11.79
N ILE A 92 -1.63 4.92 -12.88
CA ILE A 92 -1.54 4.35 -14.23
C ILE A 92 -0.44 3.28 -14.28
N ALA A 93 0.75 3.56 -13.72
CA ALA A 93 1.84 2.59 -13.67
C ALA A 93 1.42 1.31 -12.94
N ILE A 94 0.78 1.40 -11.76
CA ILE A 94 0.26 0.25 -11.00
C ILE A 94 -0.75 -0.56 -11.84
N VAL A 95 -1.67 0.10 -12.52
CA VAL A 95 -2.66 -0.56 -13.39
C VAL A 95 -1.97 -1.29 -14.55
N LEU A 96 -1.02 -0.64 -15.22
CA LEU A 96 -0.26 -1.26 -16.32
C LEU A 96 0.56 -2.47 -15.83
N GLN A 97 1.18 -2.39 -14.66
CA GLN A 97 1.89 -3.51 -14.03
C GLN A 97 0.94 -4.68 -13.73
N ALA A 98 -0.25 -4.41 -13.18
CA ALA A 98 -1.25 -5.43 -12.93
C ALA A 98 -1.72 -6.11 -14.22
N LEU A 99 -1.97 -5.33 -15.27
CA LEU A 99 -2.36 -5.84 -16.59
C LEU A 99 -1.25 -6.65 -17.24
N ALA A 100 0.01 -6.23 -17.12
CA ALA A 100 1.15 -6.96 -17.64
C ALA A 100 1.35 -8.31 -16.94
N VAL A 101 1.24 -8.35 -15.61
CA VAL A 101 1.34 -9.61 -14.84
C VAL A 101 0.21 -10.56 -15.17
N SER A 102 -0.98 -10.06 -15.44
CA SER A 102 -2.19 -10.86 -15.70
C SER A 102 -2.59 -10.96 -17.18
N ALA A 103 -1.67 -10.66 -18.11
CA ALA A 103 -1.98 -10.53 -19.55
C ALA A 103 -2.66 -11.76 -20.15
N SER A 104 -2.28 -12.96 -19.73
CA SER A 104 -2.84 -14.25 -20.21
C SER A 104 -4.01 -14.78 -19.38
N TRP A 105 -4.49 -14.02 -18.37
CA TRP A 105 -5.53 -14.48 -17.44
C TRP A 105 -6.92 -14.07 -17.91
N THR A 106 -7.97 -14.69 -17.31
CA THR A 106 -9.36 -14.35 -17.62
C THR A 106 -9.68 -12.91 -17.18
N LEU A 107 -10.67 -12.29 -17.83
CA LEU A 107 -11.06 -10.92 -17.54
C LEU A 107 -11.40 -10.68 -16.05
N PRO A 108 -12.18 -11.55 -15.36
CA PRO A 108 -12.43 -11.37 -13.92
C PRO A 108 -11.15 -11.40 -13.08
N THR A 109 -10.23 -12.33 -13.37
CA THR A 109 -8.95 -12.42 -12.64
C THR A 109 -8.08 -11.19 -12.91
N ARG A 110 -8.05 -10.66 -14.14
CA ARG A 110 -7.35 -9.41 -14.46
C ARG A 110 -7.92 -8.23 -13.69
N ALA A 111 -9.24 -8.09 -13.65
CA ALA A 111 -9.90 -7.02 -12.89
C ALA A 111 -9.56 -7.10 -11.39
N LEU A 112 -9.60 -8.31 -10.80
CA LEU A 112 -9.21 -8.52 -9.42
C LEU A 112 -7.71 -8.26 -9.18
N THR A 113 -6.83 -8.53 -10.15
CA THR A 113 -5.41 -8.20 -10.05
C THR A 113 -5.20 -6.69 -9.99
N VAL A 114 -5.89 -5.92 -10.83
CA VAL A 114 -5.88 -4.46 -10.79
C VAL A 114 -6.39 -3.95 -9.44
N ALA A 115 -7.54 -4.45 -8.97
CA ALA A 115 -8.09 -4.09 -7.66
C ALA A 115 -7.14 -4.44 -6.50
N SER A 116 -6.48 -5.61 -6.58
CA SER A 116 -5.48 -6.05 -5.60
C SER A 116 -4.26 -5.12 -5.56
N PHE A 117 -3.76 -4.68 -6.72
CA PHE A 117 -2.60 -3.79 -6.79
C PHE A 117 -2.93 -2.39 -6.24
N LEU A 118 -4.07 -1.84 -6.64
CA LEU A 118 -4.52 -0.53 -6.16
C LEU A 118 -4.82 -0.54 -4.65
N SER A 119 -5.53 -1.56 -4.16
CA SER A 119 -5.81 -1.68 -2.72
C SER A 119 -4.55 -1.93 -1.90
N SER A 120 -3.57 -2.66 -2.44
CA SER A 120 -2.24 -2.86 -1.85
C SER A 120 -1.51 -1.52 -1.67
N ALA A 121 -1.48 -0.68 -2.72
CA ALA A 121 -0.84 0.64 -2.63
C ALA A 121 -1.56 1.53 -1.60
N GLY A 122 -2.89 1.55 -1.60
CA GLY A 122 -3.68 2.30 -0.62
C GLY A 122 -3.40 1.86 0.82
N LEU A 123 -3.34 0.54 1.07
CA LEU A 123 -3.07 -0.02 2.40
C LEU A 123 -1.64 0.30 2.87
N LEU A 124 -0.63 0.04 2.03
CA LEU A 124 0.76 0.32 2.34
C LEU A 124 1.01 1.81 2.62
N GLY A 125 0.47 2.67 1.75
CA GLY A 125 0.56 4.12 1.93
C GLY A 125 -0.16 4.61 3.18
N GLY A 126 -1.37 4.10 3.43
CA GLY A 126 -2.15 4.43 4.62
C GLY A 126 -1.43 4.05 5.91
N ALA A 127 -0.92 2.83 6.01
CA ALA A 127 -0.17 2.34 7.16
C ALA A 127 1.12 3.16 7.39
N CYS A 128 1.92 3.36 6.34
CA CYS A 128 3.17 4.13 6.43
C CYS A 128 2.90 5.58 6.84
N THR A 129 1.96 6.25 6.20
CA THR A 129 1.65 7.65 6.49
C THR A 129 1.04 7.81 7.88
N ALA A 130 0.19 6.88 8.34
CA ALA A 130 -0.36 6.89 9.70
C ALA A 130 0.76 6.70 10.74
N MET A 131 1.68 5.77 10.51
CA MET A 131 2.82 5.52 11.39
C MET A 131 3.72 6.78 11.49
N VAL A 132 4.11 7.36 10.35
CA VAL A 132 4.96 8.56 10.33
C VAL A 132 4.24 9.74 10.97
N LEU A 133 2.95 9.92 10.74
CA LEU A 133 2.16 10.98 11.35
C LEU A 133 2.02 10.78 12.86
N GLY A 134 1.81 9.55 13.32
CA GLY A 134 1.82 9.21 14.74
C GLY A 134 3.14 9.60 15.41
N HIS A 135 4.26 9.25 14.78
CA HIS A 135 5.59 9.68 15.26
C HIS A 135 5.73 11.20 15.27
N TRP A 136 5.17 11.91 14.28
CA TRP A 136 5.20 13.36 14.20
C TRP A 136 4.48 14.05 15.37
N TYR A 137 3.42 13.43 15.92
CA TYR A 137 2.74 13.90 17.13
C TYR A 137 3.63 13.87 18.38
N LEU A 138 4.62 13.01 18.44
CA LEU A 138 5.59 12.99 19.54
C LEU A 138 6.53 14.20 19.49
N ILE A 139 6.77 14.74 18.29
CA ILE A 139 7.64 15.91 18.07
C ILE A 139 6.84 17.22 18.14
N LEU A 140 5.58 17.21 17.68
CA LEU A 140 4.67 18.36 17.64
C LEU A 140 3.37 18.07 18.41
N PRO A 141 3.38 18.07 19.76
CA PRO A 141 2.19 17.71 20.56
C PRO A 141 1.04 18.68 20.43
N SER A 142 1.29 19.91 19.93
CA SER A 142 0.27 20.94 19.71
C SER A 142 -0.65 20.69 18.52
N MET A 143 -0.32 19.71 17.65
CA MET A 143 -1.13 19.40 16.48
C MET A 143 -2.46 18.73 16.87
N GLN A 144 -3.55 19.05 16.17
CA GLN A 144 -4.87 18.52 16.48
C GLN A 144 -4.95 17.01 16.21
N VAL A 145 -5.37 16.23 17.20
CA VAL A 145 -5.50 14.75 17.10
C VAL A 145 -6.46 14.32 15.98
N SER A 146 -7.38 15.17 15.57
CA SER A 146 -8.30 14.94 14.44
C SER A 146 -7.57 14.60 13.13
N HIS A 147 -6.37 15.13 12.91
CA HIS A 147 -5.58 14.80 11.71
C HIS A 147 -5.06 13.36 11.74
N LEU A 148 -4.60 12.87 12.89
CA LEU A 148 -4.24 11.46 13.06
C LEU A 148 -5.47 10.56 12.86
N GLN A 149 -6.59 10.91 13.50
CA GLN A 149 -7.85 10.18 13.33
C GLN A 149 -8.31 10.12 11.87
N ALA A 150 -8.14 11.20 11.09
CA ALA A 150 -8.49 11.22 9.68
C ALA A 150 -7.67 10.20 8.87
N ILE A 151 -6.35 10.15 9.07
CA ILE A 151 -5.46 9.20 8.37
C ILE A 151 -5.71 7.77 8.85
N VAL A 152 -5.95 7.55 10.14
CA VAL A 152 -6.33 6.22 10.66
C VAL A 152 -7.65 5.74 10.04
N LYS A 153 -8.65 6.60 9.82
CA LYS A 153 -9.87 6.24 9.08
C LYS A 153 -9.59 5.83 7.64
N VAL A 154 -8.71 6.56 6.95
CA VAL A 154 -8.29 6.21 5.58
C VAL A 154 -7.61 4.85 5.57
N HIS A 155 -6.73 4.59 6.54
CA HIS A 155 -6.06 3.29 6.69
C HIS A 155 -7.06 2.16 6.94
N ILE A 156 -8.02 2.33 7.86
CA ILE A 156 -9.09 1.36 8.13
C ILE A 156 -9.92 1.11 6.86
N ALA A 157 -10.31 2.17 6.14
CA ALA A 157 -11.05 2.02 4.89
C ALA A 157 -10.25 1.22 3.84
N SER A 158 -8.94 1.51 3.70
CA SER A 158 -8.04 0.77 2.81
C SER A 158 -7.93 -0.70 3.22
N MET A 159 -7.90 -1.00 4.52
CA MET A 159 -7.90 -2.36 5.07
C MET A 159 -9.19 -3.10 4.70
N VAL A 160 -10.36 -2.48 4.90
CA VAL A 160 -11.65 -3.09 4.54
C VAL A 160 -11.71 -3.39 3.04
N VAL A 161 -11.32 -2.46 2.20
CA VAL A 161 -11.24 -2.67 0.74
C VAL A 161 -10.29 -3.83 0.42
N ARG A 162 -9.14 -3.90 1.07
CA ARG A 162 -8.15 -4.97 0.87
C ARG A 162 -8.71 -6.34 1.24
N ILE A 163 -9.39 -6.46 2.38
CA ILE A 163 -10.02 -7.70 2.81
C ILE A 163 -11.07 -8.16 1.79
N VAL A 164 -11.93 -7.26 1.32
CA VAL A 164 -12.97 -7.57 0.33
C VAL A 164 -12.34 -8.05 -0.99
N VAL A 165 -11.31 -7.38 -1.48
CA VAL A 165 -10.62 -7.77 -2.72
C VAL A 165 -9.97 -9.14 -2.59
N VAL A 166 -9.30 -9.42 -1.46
CA VAL A 166 -8.67 -10.72 -1.20
C VAL A 166 -9.73 -11.83 -1.10
N ALA A 167 -10.83 -11.58 -0.37
CA ALA A 167 -11.93 -12.55 -0.27
C ALA A 167 -12.55 -12.86 -1.65
N ALA A 168 -12.77 -11.84 -2.49
CA ALA A 168 -13.26 -12.01 -3.84
C ALA A 168 -12.28 -12.81 -4.72
N ALA A 169 -10.97 -12.55 -4.59
CA ALA A 169 -9.94 -13.28 -5.34
C ALA A 169 -9.87 -14.76 -4.95
N VAL A 170 -9.93 -15.06 -3.65
CA VAL A 170 -9.97 -16.43 -3.14
C VAL A 170 -11.24 -17.14 -3.60
N PHE A 171 -12.40 -16.49 -3.46
CA PHE A 171 -13.67 -17.05 -3.93
C PHE A 171 -13.65 -17.36 -5.41
N LEU A 172 -13.19 -16.42 -6.26
CA LEU A 172 -13.10 -16.64 -7.70
C LEU A 172 -12.14 -17.80 -8.02
N ALA A 173 -10.99 -17.87 -7.38
CA ALA A 173 -10.00 -18.92 -7.60
C ALA A 173 -10.55 -20.32 -7.27
N ILE A 174 -11.38 -20.43 -6.22
CA ILE A 174 -12.03 -21.69 -5.85
C ILE A 174 -13.18 -22.03 -6.81
N ALA A 175 -14.02 -21.03 -7.14
CA ALA A 175 -15.22 -21.23 -7.96
C ALA A 175 -14.92 -21.54 -9.44
N THR A 176 -13.81 -21.03 -9.97
CA THR A 176 -13.44 -21.21 -11.38
C THR A 176 -12.48 -22.35 -11.64
N TRP A 177 -12.02 -23.05 -10.60
CA TRP A 177 -11.12 -24.19 -10.77
C TRP A 177 -11.80 -25.34 -11.53
N ARG A 178 -11.05 -25.95 -12.47
CA ARG A 178 -11.49 -27.11 -13.22
C ARG A 178 -10.45 -28.23 -13.13
N PRO A 179 -10.87 -29.54 -13.05
CA PRO A 179 -9.95 -30.67 -13.12
C PRO A 179 -9.11 -30.62 -14.42
N GLY A 180 -7.82 -30.97 -14.29
CA GLY A 180 -6.87 -30.95 -15.42
C GLY A 180 -6.05 -29.66 -15.56
N PHE A 181 -6.36 -28.58 -14.84
CA PHE A 181 -5.57 -27.32 -14.85
C PHE A 181 -4.54 -27.21 -13.72
N GLY A 182 -4.09 -28.33 -13.14
CA GLY A 182 -3.15 -28.35 -12.02
C GLY A 182 -3.84 -28.33 -10.66
N PRO A 183 -3.07 -28.21 -9.54
CA PRO A 183 -3.62 -28.23 -8.19
C PRO A 183 -4.54 -27.03 -7.97
N SER A 184 -5.68 -27.26 -7.30
CA SER A 184 -6.62 -26.20 -6.95
C SER A 184 -6.02 -25.24 -5.91
N PHE A 185 -6.50 -23.99 -5.89
CA PHE A 185 -6.11 -23.08 -4.82
C PHE A 185 -6.52 -23.58 -3.43
N ARG A 186 -7.63 -24.32 -3.35
CA ARG A 186 -8.03 -25.02 -2.13
C ARG A 186 -6.97 -26.02 -1.66
N TYR A 187 -6.40 -26.83 -2.59
CA TYR A 187 -5.31 -27.75 -2.26
C TYR A 187 -4.06 -26.97 -1.80
N TYR A 188 -3.73 -25.86 -2.48
CA TYR A 188 -2.61 -25.00 -2.06
C TYR A 188 -2.75 -24.55 -0.61
N VAL A 189 -3.92 -24.00 -0.24
CA VAL A 189 -4.21 -23.47 1.11
C VAL A 189 -4.12 -24.54 2.20
N THR A 190 -4.43 -25.81 1.87
CA THR A 190 -4.38 -26.94 2.82
C THR A 190 -3.06 -27.71 2.78
N SER A 191 -2.16 -27.42 1.83
CA SER A 191 -0.83 -28.01 1.72
C SER A 191 0.21 -27.28 2.57
N VAL A 192 1.42 -27.83 2.66
CA VAL A 192 2.56 -27.17 3.33
C VAL A 192 2.85 -25.79 2.72
N GLY A 193 2.69 -25.64 1.39
CA GLY A 193 2.83 -24.33 0.72
C GLY A 193 1.81 -23.29 1.19
N GLY A 194 0.68 -23.72 1.74
CA GLY A 194 -0.37 -22.84 2.29
C GLY A 194 0.04 -22.07 3.55
N ILE A 195 1.17 -22.40 4.16
CA ILE A 195 1.68 -21.66 5.32
C ILE A 195 1.86 -20.16 4.98
N PHE A 196 2.31 -19.85 3.77
CA PHE A 196 2.48 -18.46 3.31
C PHE A 196 1.13 -17.75 3.15
N PHE A 197 0.09 -18.46 2.72
CA PHE A 197 -1.26 -17.92 2.67
C PHE A 197 -1.80 -17.61 4.07
N TRP A 198 -1.65 -18.52 5.02
CA TRP A 198 -2.10 -18.30 6.40
C TRP A 198 -1.30 -17.20 7.10
N GLN A 199 0.00 -17.12 6.88
CA GLN A 199 0.80 -15.98 7.33
C GLN A 199 0.30 -14.65 6.72
N ARG A 200 -0.03 -14.66 5.41
CA ARG A 200 -0.63 -13.50 4.74
C ARG A 200 -1.96 -13.09 5.39
N VAL A 201 -2.83 -14.05 5.73
CA VAL A 201 -4.11 -13.78 6.38
C VAL A 201 -3.90 -13.23 7.79
N LEU A 202 -3.04 -13.87 8.59
CA LEU A 202 -2.81 -13.48 9.99
C LEU A 202 -2.07 -12.14 10.09
N PHE A 203 -0.91 -12.00 9.43
CA PHE A 203 -0.09 -10.80 9.54
C PHE A 203 -0.51 -9.69 8.59
N GLY A 204 -1.10 -9.99 7.45
CA GLY A 204 -1.41 -8.97 6.47
C GLY A 204 -2.88 -8.55 6.40
N LEU A 205 -3.78 -9.24 7.10
CA LEU A 205 -5.21 -8.89 7.13
C LEU A 205 -5.74 -8.83 8.56
N ALA A 206 -5.75 -9.94 9.30
CA ALA A 206 -6.35 -10.01 10.63
C ALA A 206 -5.59 -9.17 11.66
N GLY A 207 -4.26 -9.27 11.67
CA GLY A 207 -3.39 -8.46 12.54
C GLY A 207 -3.60 -6.96 12.33
N PRO A 208 -3.37 -6.43 11.11
CA PRO A 208 -3.59 -5.02 10.82
C PRO A 208 -5.02 -4.55 11.05
N ALA A 209 -6.04 -5.37 10.78
CA ALA A 209 -7.42 -5.02 11.07
C ALA A 209 -7.66 -4.79 12.56
N LEU A 210 -7.13 -5.68 13.41
CA LEU A 210 -7.18 -5.54 14.86
C LEU A 210 -6.37 -4.32 15.33
N LEU A 211 -5.14 -4.17 14.84
CA LEU A 211 -4.24 -3.07 15.23
C LEU A 211 -4.79 -1.71 14.80
N SER A 212 -5.38 -1.60 13.61
CA SER A 212 -6.06 -0.39 13.15
C SER A 212 -7.24 -0.01 14.05
N TYR A 213 -8.03 -1.00 14.49
CA TYR A 213 -9.11 -0.77 15.45
C TYR A 213 -8.57 -0.28 16.81
N LEU A 214 -7.53 -0.92 17.34
CA LEU A 214 -6.88 -0.49 18.60
C LEU A 214 -6.27 0.91 18.48
N THR A 215 -5.67 1.22 17.32
CA THR A 215 -5.16 2.57 17.03
C THR A 215 -6.29 3.60 17.06
N TRP A 216 -7.45 3.26 16.47
CA TRP A 216 -8.61 4.13 16.48
C TRP A 216 -9.11 4.40 17.92
N GLU A 217 -9.24 3.36 18.73
CA GLU A 217 -9.69 3.51 20.14
C GLU A 217 -8.70 4.34 20.97
N THR A 218 -7.39 4.11 20.81
CA THR A 218 -6.36 4.90 21.53
C THR A 218 -6.30 6.36 21.04
N ALA A 219 -6.54 6.62 19.75
CA ALA A 219 -6.61 7.97 19.21
C ALA A 219 -7.84 8.74 19.69
N LYS A 220 -8.97 8.07 19.96
CA LYS A 220 -10.18 8.70 20.54
C LYS A 220 -9.92 9.30 21.92
N ILE A 221 -9.20 8.59 22.77
CA ILE A 221 -8.84 9.03 24.12
C ILE A 221 -7.60 9.93 24.17
N ARG A 222 -7.11 10.37 23.00
CA ARG A 222 -5.92 11.21 22.83
C ARG A 222 -4.60 10.60 23.36
N SER A 223 -4.52 9.27 23.49
CA SER A 223 -3.30 8.56 23.84
C SER A 223 -2.39 8.41 22.61
N THR A 224 -1.78 9.52 22.17
CA THR A 224 -0.97 9.56 20.93
C THR A 224 0.27 8.67 21.00
N GLN A 225 0.89 8.51 22.16
CA GLN A 225 2.02 7.61 22.35
C GLN A 225 1.63 6.14 22.13
N SER A 226 0.53 5.69 22.75
CA SER A 226 0.03 4.32 22.56
C SER A 226 -0.39 4.09 21.12
N ALA A 227 -1.14 5.03 20.52
CA ALA A 227 -1.52 4.96 19.11
C ALA A 227 -0.31 4.83 18.19
N THR A 228 0.76 5.60 18.44
CA THR A 228 2.00 5.53 17.66
C THR A 228 2.69 4.17 17.81
N GLY A 229 2.78 3.63 19.03
CA GLY A 229 3.36 2.31 19.26
C GLY A 229 2.62 1.21 18.49
N ILE A 230 1.28 1.24 18.50
CA ILE A 230 0.45 0.29 17.74
C ILE A 230 0.68 0.46 16.22
N LEU A 231 0.77 1.69 15.71
CA LEU A 231 1.00 1.97 14.29
C LEU A 231 2.34 1.45 13.78
N TYR A 232 3.39 1.39 14.59
CA TYR A 232 4.66 0.75 14.19
C TYR A 232 4.49 -0.75 13.94
N VAL A 233 3.79 -1.43 14.85
CA VAL A 233 3.53 -2.87 14.72
C VAL A 233 2.60 -3.12 13.53
N ASP A 234 1.56 -2.29 13.38
CA ASP A 234 0.61 -2.35 12.27
C ASP A 234 1.32 -2.21 10.92
N PHE A 235 2.14 -1.19 10.74
CA PHE A 235 2.93 -1.00 9.52
C PHE A 235 3.83 -2.21 9.23
N PHE A 236 4.52 -2.73 10.25
CA PHE A 236 5.36 -3.92 10.07
C PHE A 236 4.56 -5.13 9.58
N THR A 237 3.41 -5.38 10.20
CA THR A 237 2.55 -6.52 9.80
C THR A 237 1.97 -6.35 8.40
N VAL A 238 1.57 -5.12 8.02
CA VAL A 238 1.14 -4.79 6.65
C VAL A 238 2.26 -5.05 5.64
N VAL A 239 3.49 -4.64 5.93
CA VAL A 239 4.67 -4.87 5.07
C VAL A 239 4.88 -6.37 4.84
N VAL A 240 4.94 -7.16 5.91
CA VAL A 240 5.10 -8.62 5.81
C VAL A 240 3.97 -9.23 4.97
N GLY A 241 2.72 -8.85 5.26
CA GLY A 241 1.55 -9.33 4.55
C GLY A 241 1.58 -8.99 3.06
N GLU A 242 1.95 -7.77 2.69
CA GLU A 242 1.96 -7.34 1.29
C GLU A 242 3.13 -7.92 0.48
N VAL A 243 4.27 -8.21 1.10
CA VAL A 243 5.35 -8.98 0.47
C VAL A 243 4.89 -10.41 0.19
N LEU A 244 4.24 -11.07 1.17
CA LEU A 244 3.67 -12.40 0.99
C LEU A 244 2.58 -12.42 -0.10
N ALA A 245 1.75 -11.38 -0.19
CA ALA A 245 0.75 -11.26 -1.25
C ALA A 245 1.37 -11.27 -2.65
N LYS A 246 2.48 -10.54 -2.88
CA LYS A 246 3.21 -10.55 -4.15
C LYS A 246 3.84 -11.91 -4.43
N TYR A 247 4.37 -12.56 -3.39
CA TYR A 247 4.90 -13.91 -3.52
C TYR A 247 3.81 -14.91 -3.96
N ILE A 248 2.66 -14.92 -3.26
CA ILE A 248 1.54 -15.82 -3.55
C ILE A 248 0.97 -15.57 -4.95
N LEU A 249 0.80 -14.30 -5.33
CA LEU A 249 0.36 -13.92 -6.67
C LEU A 249 1.22 -14.55 -7.77
N LEU A 250 2.54 -14.45 -7.63
CA LEU A 250 3.47 -14.99 -8.62
C LEU A 250 3.56 -16.53 -8.56
N ALA A 251 3.32 -17.14 -7.39
CA ALA A 251 3.36 -18.59 -7.20
C ALA A 251 2.09 -19.28 -7.69
N THR A 252 0.92 -18.68 -7.42
CA THR A 252 -0.39 -19.35 -7.61
C THR A 252 -1.26 -18.68 -8.67
N ARG A 253 -0.87 -17.51 -9.18
CA ARG A 253 -1.67 -16.64 -10.06
C ARG A 253 -2.99 -16.16 -9.43
N VAL A 254 -3.09 -16.17 -8.09
CA VAL A 254 -4.25 -15.65 -7.34
C VAL A 254 -3.84 -14.34 -6.67
N PRO A 255 -4.54 -13.23 -6.94
CA PRO A 255 -4.18 -11.89 -6.44
C PRO A 255 -4.69 -11.64 -5.00
N VAL A 256 -4.13 -12.32 -4.02
CA VAL A 256 -4.48 -12.26 -2.59
C VAL A 256 -3.80 -11.12 -1.82
#